data_30e70d9ce6b00a2ca313477d64a8beea
#
_entry.id   30e70d9ce6b00a2ca313477d64a8beea
#
_cell.length_a   1.000
_cell.length_b   1.000
_cell.length_c   1.000
_cell.angle_alpha   90.00
_cell.angle_beta   90.00
_cell.angle_gamma   90.00
#
_symmetry.space_group_name_H-M   'P 1'
#
loop_
_entity.id
_entity.type
_entity.pdbx_description
1 polymer ?
#
loop_
_entity_poly.entity_id
_entity_poly.type
_entity_poly.pdbx_seq_one_letter_code
_entity_poly.pdbx_strand_id
1 'polypeptide(L)'
;MDIQSVPAESSVVTPHLRMTEEEFVAWCDEDTKAEWVDGEVVMPSPANLKHVDLAGFLNLVLRVFVTSRGLGVVYGPELQVRFASLRRRRVPDLLFVSTERMNILKNTEVDGAPDLIIEIVSPDSPARDWREKYLEYEAAGVREYWVVDPMSQRFEGYTLDVERHYTLIEEKDGVVYSTVLSGFFLKPAWFWQEPLPNPLDILRELGAL
;
A
#
# COMPACT_ATOMS: atom_id res chain seq x y z
N MET A 1 41.84 -27.09 22.51
CA MET A 1 41.39 -25.86 21.82
C MET A 1 39.93 -25.73 22.06
N ASP A 2 39.57 -24.90 23.06
CA ASP A 2 38.19 -24.69 23.44
C ASP A 2 37.51 -23.76 22.45
N ILE A 3 36.43 -24.24 21.85
CA ILE A 3 35.52 -23.43 21.02
C ILE A 3 34.62 -22.68 21.98
N GLN A 4 34.91 -21.39 22.20
CA GLN A 4 34.05 -20.51 22.95
C GLN A 4 32.72 -20.38 22.22
N SER A 5 31.64 -20.76 22.91
CA SER A 5 30.27 -20.55 22.49
C SER A 5 29.98 -19.04 22.40
N VAL A 6 29.61 -18.59 21.20
CA VAL A 6 29.04 -17.23 20.97
C VAL A 6 27.70 -17.16 21.72
N PRO A 7 27.49 -16.14 22.56
CA PRO A 7 26.19 -15.98 23.21
C PRO A 7 25.10 -15.69 22.15
N ALA A 8 23.95 -16.33 22.33
CA ALA A 8 22.75 -16.07 21.54
C ALA A 8 22.42 -14.56 21.57
N GLU A 9 22.17 -13.99 20.41
CA GLU A 9 21.71 -12.60 20.24
C GLU A 9 20.48 -12.37 21.10
N SER A 10 20.59 -11.43 22.03
CA SER A 10 19.45 -10.92 22.75
C SER A 10 18.50 -10.25 21.77
N SER A 11 17.31 -10.78 21.59
CA SER A 11 16.21 -10.11 20.90
C SER A 11 16.05 -8.71 21.51
N VAL A 12 16.43 -7.69 20.78
CA VAL A 12 16.17 -6.30 21.15
C VAL A 12 14.65 -6.12 21.07
N VAL A 13 13.98 -6.18 22.22
CA VAL A 13 12.57 -5.82 22.32
C VAL A 13 12.53 -4.33 22.11
N THR A 14 12.14 -3.91 20.91
CA THR A 14 11.86 -2.49 20.63
C THR A 14 10.74 -2.06 21.57
N PRO A 15 10.92 -1.06 22.44
CA PRO A 15 9.85 -0.63 23.34
C PRO A 15 8.66 -0.18 22.49
N HIS A 16 7.49 -0.79 22.73
CA HIS A 16 6.24 -0.39 22.09
C HIS A 16 5.90 1.03 22.55
N LEU A 17 6.15 2.00 21.69
CA LEU A 17 5.81 3.40 21.98
C LEU A 17 4.29 3.53 21.87
N ARG A 18 3.66 3.98 22.98
CA ARG A 18 2.22 4.21 23.06
C ARG A 18 1.90 5.67 23.31
N MET A 19 0.93 6.19 22.56
CA MET A 19 0.46 7.56 22.70
C MET A 19 -0.95 7.73 22.10
N THR A 20 -1.64 8.80 22.49
CA THR A 20 -2.91 9.18 21.86
C THR A 20 -2.71 9.58 20.40
N GLU A 21 -3.79 9.70 19.63
CA GLU A 21 -3.71 10.15 18.24
C GLU A 21 -3.16 11.57 18.16
N GLU A 22 -3.57 12.45 19.07
CA GLU A 22 -3.12 13.85 19.14
C GLU A 22 -1.62 13.95 19.46
N GLU A 23 -1.14 13.13 20.39
CA GLU A 23 0.29 13.05 20.72
C GLU A 23 1.09 12.50 19.54
N PHE A 24 0.57 11.50 18.83
CA PHE A 24 1.19 10.94 17.62
C PHE A 24 1.33 12.00 16.53
N VAL A 25 0.26 12.74 16.23
CA VAL A 25 0.30 13.81 15.22
C VAL A 25 1.28 14.91 15.61
N ALA A 26 1.38 15.26 16.90
CA ALA A 26 2.35 16.24 17.39
C ALA A 26 3.79 15.72 17.41
N TRP A 27 3.98 14.41 17.54
CA TRP A 27 5.28 13.75 17.54
C TRP A 27 5.83 13.52 16.11
N CYS A 28 4.95 13.29 15.11
CA CYS A 28 5.35 13.15 13.72
C CYS A 28 5.83 14.49 13.17
N ASP A 29 6.95 14.46 12.50
CA ASP A 29 7.46 15.54 11.65
C ASP A 29 7.49 15.08 10.17
N GLU A 30 8.00 15.93 9.28
CA GLU A 30 8.06 15.64 7.84
C GLU A 30 9.00 14.48 7.48
N ASP A 31 9.92 14.13 8.39
CA ASP A 31 10.87 13.02 8.23
C ASP A 31 10.39 11.72 8.89
N THR A 32 9.32 11.78 9.69
CA THR A 32 8.84 10.64 10.48
C THR A 32 7.89 9.78 9.67
N LYS A 33 8.35 8.59 9.26
CA LYS A 33 7.49 7.54 8.67
C LYS A 33 7.07 6.57 9.76
N ALA A 34 5.88 6.75 10.29
CA ALA A 34 5.31 5.88 11.31
C ALA A 34 3.81 5.70 11.09
N GLU A 35 3.28 4.58 11.54
CA GLU A 35 1.86 4.29 11.60
C GLU A 35 1.37 4.33 13.05
N TRP A 36 0.10 4.60 13.24
CA TRP A 36 -0.53 4.58 14.56
C TRP A 36 -1.71 3.61 14.57
N VAL A 37 -1.65 2.63 15.47
CA VAL A 37 -2.56 1.49 15.53
C VAL A 37 -3.11 1.37 16.95
N ASP A 38 -4.29 1.92 17.19
CA ASP A 38 -4.99 1.84 18.48
C ASP A 38 -4.11 2.23 19.70
N GLY A 39 -3.38 3.33 19.56
CA GLY A 39 -2.50 3.84 20.60
C GLY A 39 -1.05 3.37 20.51
N GLU A 40 -0.73 2.45 19.62
CA GLU A 40 0.62 1.94 19.41
C GLU A 40 1.27 2.55 18.17
N VAL A 41 2.51 2.99 18.29
CA VAL A 41 3.32 3.47 17.16
C VAL A 41 4.02 2.29 16.52
N VAL A 42 3.81 2.14 15.21
CA VAL A 42 4.42 1.08 14.41
C VAL A 42 5.39 1.71 13.41
N MET A 43 6.67 1.36 13.54
CA MET A 43 7.68 1.80 12.58
C MET A 43 7.71 0.86 11.38
N PRO A 44 7.75 1.38 10.14
CA PRO A 44 7.90 0.53 8.97
C PRO A 44 9.29 -0.13 8.94
N SER A 45 9.35 -1.31 8.36
CA SER A 45 10.64 -1.93 8.05
C SER A 45 11.36 -1.18 6.94
N PRO A 46 12.70 -1.19 6.92
CA PRO A 46 13.46 -0.62 5.80
C PRO A 46 13.08 -1.29 4.48
N ALA A 47 12.76 -0.48 3.47
CA ALA A 47 12.46 -1.00 2.14
C ALA A 47 13.71 -1.57 1.47
N ASN A 48 13.59 -2.71 0.79
CA ASN A 48 14.64 -3.25 -0.07
C ASN A 48 14.53 -2.69 -1.51
N LEU A 49 15.58 -2.88 -2.33
CA LEU A 49 15.63 -2.36 -3.69
C LEU A 49 14.44 -2.82 -4.55
N LYS A 50 14.07 -4.10 -4.45
CA LYS A 50 12.95 -4.66 -5.23
C LYS A 50 11.60 -4.02 -4.88
N HIS A 51 11.37 -3.71 -3.60
CA HIS A 51 10.20 -2.97 -3.13
C HIS A 51 10.20 -1.55 -3.72
N VAL A 52 11.33 -0.84 -3.63
CA VAL A 52 11.45 0.54 -4.13
C VAL A 52 11.24 0.61 -5.64
N ASP A 53 11.84 -0.31 -6.39
CA ASP A 53 11.70 -0.38 -7.86
C ASP A 53 10.26 -0.65 -8.26
N LEU A 54 9.59 -1.59 -7.60
CA LEU A 54 8.20 -1.94 -7.87
C LEU A 54 7.24 -0.82 -7.49
N ALA A 55 7.44 -0.17 -6.34
CA ALA A 55 6.66 1.00 -5.94
C ALA A 55 6.83 2.15 -6.92
N GLY A 56 8.06 2.42 -7.37
CA GLY A 56 8.36 3.44 -8.39
C GLY A 56 7.70 3.14 -9.73
N PHE A 57 7.78 1.89 -10.19
CA PHE A 57 7.12 1.43 -11.43
C PHE A 57 5.61 1.61 -11.36
N LEU A 58 4.96 1.10 -10.32
CA LEU A 58 3.51 1.21 -10.13
C LEU A 58 3.06 2.67 -10.00
N ASN A 59 3.80 3.49 -9.23
CA ASN A 59 3.49 4.91 -9.07
C ASN A 59 3.53 5.65 -10.41
N LEU A 60 4.55 5.41 -11.23
CA LEU A 60 4.68 6.04 -12.55
C LEU A 60 3.51 5.64 -13.46
N VAL A 61 3.24 4.34 -13.59
CA VAL A 61 2.18 3.83 -14.47
C VAL A 61 0.81 4.35 -14.04
N LEU A 62 0.49 4.26 -12.76
CA LEU A 62 -0.80 4.71 -12.22
C LEU A 62 -0.96 6.23 -12.33
N ARG A 63 0.07 7.02 -11.99
CA ARG A 63 -0.02 8.48 -12.08
C ARG A 63 -0.27 8.97 -13.50
N VAL A 64 0.45 8.44 -14.46
CA VAL A 64 0.27 8.83 -15.87
C VAL A 64 -1.11 8.42 -16.36
N PHE A 65 -1.52 7.18 -16.10
CA PHE A 65 -2.84 6.68 -16.48
C PHE A 65 -3.98 7.52 -15.88
N VAL A 66 -3.94 7.75 -14.57
CA VAL A 66 -4.97 8.50 -13.85
C VAL A 66 -5.03 9.96 -14.32
N THR A 67 -3.86 10.59 -14.50
CA THR A 67 -3.77 11.99 -14.92
C THR A 67 -4.24 12.18 -16.36
N SER A 68 -3.82 11.29 -17.28
CA SER A 68 -4.20 11.39 -18.71
C SER A 68 -5.71 11.25 -18.93
N ARG A 69 -6.41 10.64 -18.02
CA ARG A 69 -7.86 10.40 -18.09
C ARG A 69 -8.68 11.26 -17.12
N GLY A 70 -8.04 12.10 -16.31
CA GLY A 70 -8.72 12.97 -15.35
C GLY A 70 -9.50 12.21 -14.25
N LEU A 71 -9.04 10.98 -13.88
CA LEU A 71 -9.76 10.11 -12.95
C LEU A 71 -9.60 10.52 -11.48
N GLY A 72 -8.57 11.28 -11.14
CA GLY A 72 -8.26 11.66 -9.77
C GLY A 72 -6.77 11.86 -9.54
N VAL A 73 -6.28 11.43 -8.38
CA VAL A 73 -4.87 11.57 -7.98
C VAL A 73 -4.31 10.28 -7.40
N VAL A 74 -3.01 10.07 -7.59
CA VAL A 74 -2.25 8.95 -7.00
C VAL A 74 -1.15 9.52 -6.12
N TYR A 75 -1.00 8.98 -4.92
CA TYR A 75 0.07 9.34 -3.99
C TYR A 75 0.89 8.11 -3.59
N GLY A 76 2.15 8.34 -3.24
CA GLY A 76 3.09 7.35 -2.74
C GLY A 76 3.16 7.32 -1.21
N PRO A 77 4.20 6.67 -0.64
CA PRO A 77 4.28 6.28 0.77
C PRO A 77 4.65 7.43 1.72
N GLU A 78 4.31 8.67 1.40
CA GLU A 78 4.61 9.84 2.21
C GLU A 78 3.35 10.46 2.83
N LEU A 79 2.19 9.95 2.44
CA LEU A 79 0.91 10.49 2.87
C LEU A 79 0.21 9.53 3.83
N GLN A 80 -0.07 10.00 5.03
CA GLN A 80 -0.84 9.24 6.00
C GLN A 80 -2.32 9.15 5.60
N VAL A 81 -2.92 8.00 5.83
CA VAL A 81 -4.37 7.77 5.73
C VAL A 81 -4.92 7.57 7.13
N ARG A 82 -5.87 8.43 7.51
CA ARG A 82 -6.57 8.39 8.78
C ARG A 82 -7.88 7.63 8.66
N PHE A 83 -8.04 6.56 9.40
CA PHE A 83 -9.29 5.82 9.58
C PHE A 83 -9.83 6.06 10.98
N ALA A 84 -10.47 7.20 11.19
CA ALA A 84 -10.87 7.70 12.51
C ALA A 84 -11.74 6.68 13.29
N SER A 85 -12.72 6.04 12.63
CA SER A 85 -13.61 5.05 13.25
C SER A 85 -12.89 3.78 13.72
N LEU A 86 -11.75 3.47 13.12
CA LEU A 86 -10.93 2.29 13.45
C LEU A 86 -9.78 2.63 14.38
N ARG A 87 -9.56 3.92 14.68
CA ARG A 87 -8.39 4.37 15.44
C ARG A 87 -7.09 3.91 14.79
N ARG A 88 -6.94 4.22 13.48
CA ARG A 88 -5.80 3.83 12.65
C ARG A 88 -5.29 5.02 11.85
N ARG A 89 -3.97 5.11 11.76
CA ARG A 89 -3.24 5.91 10.78
C ARG A 89 -2.24 5.00 10.09
N ARG A 90 -2.39 4.84 8.79
CA ARG A 90 -1.54 4.00 7.95
C ARG A 90 -0.79 4.83 6.92
N VAL A 91 0.34 4.30 6.46
CA VAL A 91 1.13 4.87 5.37
C VAL A 91 1.25 3.81 4.28
N PRO A 92 0.24 3.69 3.40
CA PRO A 92 0.29 2.71 2.32
C PRO A 92 1.35 3.05 1.29
N ASP A 93 1.88 2.05 0.59
CA ASP A 93 2.88 2.24 -0.46
C ASP A 93 2.35 3.09 -1.61
N LEU A 94 1.09 2.89 -1.99
CA LEU A 94 0.39 3.70 -2.98
C LEU A 94 -1.09 3.80 -2.64
N LEU A 95 -1.69 4.94 -2.99
CA LEU A 95 -3.13 5.13 -2.90
C LEU A 95 -3.67 5.93 -4.09
N PHE A 96 -4.93 5.71 -4.41
CA PHE A 96 -5.68 6.50 -5.39
C PHE A 96 -6.95 7.07 -4.76
N VAL A 97 -7.21 8.34 -5.06
CA VAL A 97 -8.46 9.03 -4.71
C VAL A 97 -9.10 9.56 -5.98
N SER A 98 -10.34 9.17 -6.23
CA SER A 98 -11.11 9.60 -7.41
C SER A 98 -11.48 11.10 -7.33
N THR A 99 -11.73 11.71 -8.48
CA THR A 99 -12.12 13.12 -8.59
C THR A 99 -13.35 13.45 -7.72
N GLU A 100 -14.32 12.53 -7.62
CA GLU A 100 -15.55 12.71 -6.84
C GLU A 100 -15.29 12.72 -5.32
N ARG A 101 -14.13 12.20 -4.89
CA ARG A 101 -13.78 12.02 -3.47
C ARG A 101 -12.62 12.88 -3.00
N MET A 102 -12.20 13.86 -3.79
CA MET A 102 -11.11 14.79 -3.45
C MET A 102 -11.29 15.52 -2.11
N ASN A 103 -12.51 15.61 -1.59
CA ASN A 103 -12.83 16.22 -0.29
C ASN A 103 -12.18 15.53 0.92
N ILE A 104 -11.79 14.24 0.79
CA ILE A 104 -11.07 13.53 1.84
C ILE A 104 -9.57 13.90 1.92
N LEU A 105 -9.03 14.54 0.89
CA LEU A 105 -7.65 15.03 0.89
C LEU A 105 -7.54 16.28 1.78
N LYS A 106 -6.60 16.24 2.71
CA LYS A 106 -6.21 17.38 3.55
C LYS A 106 -4.77 17.78 3.20
N ASN A 107 -4.26 18.82 3.83
CA ASN A 107 -2.92 19.33 3.50
C ASN A 107 -1.81 18.30 3.73
N THR A 108 -1.94 17.45 4.76
CA THR A 108 -0.90 16.52 5.20
C THR A 108 -1.37 15.07 5.32
N GLU A 109 -2.65 14.80 5.06
CA GLU A 109 -3.22 13.46 5.23
C GLU A 109 -4.42 13.22 4.33
N VAL A 110 -4.81 11.96 4.19
CA VAL A 110 -6.11 11.53 3.67
C VAL A 110 -7.01 11.20 4.86
N ASP A 111 -8.10 11.97 5.07
CA ASP A 111 -9.05 11.75 6.16
C ASP A 111 -10.24 10.92 5.67
N GLY A 112 -10.10 9.62 5.73
CA GLY A 112 -11.06 8.63 5.23
C GLY A 112 -10.44 7.60 4.28
N ALA A 113 -11.26 6.68 3.79
CA ALA A 113 -10.81 5.58 2.92
C ALA A 113 -10.54 6.08 1.49
N PRO A 114 -9.34 5.88 0.91
CA PRO A 114 -9.09 6.04 -0.53
C PRO A 114 -9.95 5.07 -1.36
N ASP A 115 -9.98 5.28 -2.68
CA ASP A 115 -10.66 4.36 -3.59
C ASP A 115 -9.85 3.09 -3.84
N LEU A 116 -8.51 3.22 -3.93
CA LEU A 116 -7.57 2.09 -4.04
C LEU A 116 -6.43 2.29 -3.05
N ILE A 117 -6.02 1.21 -2.40
CA ILE A 117 -4.74 1.10 -1.68
C ILE A 117 -3.95 -0.06 -2.26
N ILE A 118 -2.63 0.13 -2.39
CA ILE A 118 -1.69 -0.90 -2.82
C ILE A 118 -0.61 -1.03 -1.76
N GLU A 119 -0.37 -2.26 -1.33
CA GLU A 119 0.72 -2.62 -0.41
C GLU A 119 1.68 -3.58 -1.10
N ILE A 120 2.97 -3.32 -0.98
CA ILE A 120 4.04 -4.19 -1.45
C ILE A 120 4.65 -4.86 -0.23
N VAL A 121 4.47 -6.16 -0.13
CA VAL A 121 4.84 -6.94 1.06
C VAL A 121 6.35 -6.83 1.33
N SER A 122 6.68 -6.43 2.56
CA SER A 122 8.05 -6.44 3.07
C SER A 122 8.39 -7.79 3.70
N PRO A 123 9.64 -8.26 3.59
CA PRO A 123 10.05 -9.58 4.14
C PRO A 123 9.74 -9.76 5.63
N ASP A 124 9.76 -8.67 6.39
CA ASP A 124 9.66 -8.69 7.86
C ASP A 124 8.23 -8.67 8.39
N SER A 125 7.23 -8.42 7.52
CA SER A 125 5.83 -8.26 7.98
C SER A 125 4.76 -8.82 7.04
N PRO A 126 4.92 -10.01 6.43
CA PRO A 126 3.94 -10.51 5.47
C PRO A 126 2.54 -10.70 6.08
N ALA A 127 2.45 -11.17 7.33
CA ALA A 127 1.16 -11.37 8.00
C ALA A 127 0.36 -10.07 8.19
N ARG A 128 1.04 -8.93 8.34
CA ARG A 128 0.41 -7.61 8.48
C ARG A 128 -0.34 -7.22 7.20
N ASP A 129 0.32 -7.31 6.05
CA ASP A 129 -0.23 -6.87 4.77
C ASP A 129 -1.30 -7.84 4.28
N TRP A 130 -1.09 -9.15 4.43
CA TRP A 130 -2.03 -10.17 3.99
C TRP A 130 -3.28 -10.34 4.89
N ARG A 131 -3.22 -9.95 6.15
CA ARG A 131 -4.32 -10.22 7.08
C ARG A 131 -4.80 -9.00 7.85
N GLU A 132 -3.91 -8.28 8.53
CA GLU A 132 -4.32 -7.16 9.39
C GLU A 132 -4.82 -6.00 8.55
N LYS A 133 -4.03 -5.52 7.58
CA LYS A 133 -4.42 -4.42 6.68
C LYS A 133 -5.61 -4.80 5.80
N TYR A 134 -5.72 -6.06 5.36
CA TYR A 134 -6.89 -6.56 4.64
C TYR A 134 -8.17 -6.30 5.44
N LEU A 135 -8.24 -6.75 6.70
CA LEU A 135 -9.42 -6.57 7.54
C LEU A 135 -9.67 -5.09 7.88
N GLU A 136 -8.62 -4.31 8.09
CA GLU A 136 -8.73 -2.89 8.39
C GLU A 136 -9.26 -2.09 7.18
N TYR A 137 -8.73 -2.33 5.99
CA TYR A 137 -9.13 -1.63 4.76
C TYR A 137 -10.54 -2.02 4.31
N GLU A 138 -10.92 -3.29 4.48
CA GLU A 138 -12.30 -3.73 4.32
C GLU A 138 -13.24 -2.98 5.26
N ALA A 139 -12.96 -2.99 6.56
CA ALA A 139 -13.78 -2.32 7.57
C ALA A 139 -13.82 -0.79 7.37
N ALA A 140 -12.72 -0.17 6.92
CA ALA A 140 -12.66 1.24 6.57
C ALA A 140 -13.47 1.58 5.33
N GLY A 141 -13.70 0.62 4.44
CA GLY A 141 -14.43 0.81 3.19
C GLY A 141 -13.55 1.30 2.03
N VAL A 142 -12.30 0.91 2.02
CA VAL A 142 -11.43 1.03 0.84
C VAL A 142 -12.04 0.17 -0.27
N ARG A 143 -12.32 0.77 -1.42
CA ARG A 143 -13.12 0.10 -2.47
C ARG A 143 -12.36 -0.99 -3.19
N GLU A 144 -11.04 -0.81 -3.35
CA GLU A 144 -10.15 -1.79 -3.97
C GLU A 144 -8.83 -1.86 -3.20
N TYR A 145 -8.33 -3.06 -2.96
CA TYR A 145 -7.08 -3.29 -2.24
C TYR A 145 -6.20 -4.28 -3.00
N TRP A 146 -4.95 -3.91 -3.27
CA TRP A 146 -3.98 -4.78 -3.93
C TRP A 146 -2.83 -5.10 -3.00
N VAL A 147 -2.47 -6.38 -2.96
CA VAL A 147 -1.29 -6.89 -2.25
C VAL A 147 -0.34 -7.50 -3.26
N VAL A 148 0.87 -6.99 -3.29
CA VAL A 148 1.95 -7.47 -4.18
C VAL A 148 3.07 -8.03 -3.33
N ASP A 149 3.32 -9.33 -3.41
CA ASP A 149 4.43 -9.97 -2.73
C ASP A 149 5.51 -10.39 -3.74
N PRO A 150 6.58 -9.57 -3.89
CA PRO A 150 7.64 -9.85 -4.86
C PRO A 150 8.50 -11.05 -4.48
N MET A 151 8.48 -11.48 -3.21
CA MET A 151 9.30 -12.61 -2.74
C MET A 151 8.65 -13.96 -3.11
N SER A 152 7.35 -14.07 -2.88
CA SER A 152 6.58 -15.27 -3.26
C SER A 152 6.01 -15.21 -4.67
N GLN A 153 6.21 -14.10 -5.39
CA GLN A 153 5.61 -13.83 -6.72
C GLN A 153 4.09 -13.98 -6.70
N ARG A 154 3.47 -13.41 -5.69
CA ARG A 154 2.02 -13.46 -5.47
C ARG A 154 1.41 -12.07 -5.58
N PHE A 155 0.32 -11.98 -6.32
CA PHE A 155 -0.53 -10.80 -6.42
C PHE A 155 -1.96 -11.19 -6.07
N GLU A 156 -2.63 -10.38 -5.27
CA GLU A 156 -4.08 -10.47 -5.09
C GLU A 156 -4.67 -9.06 -5.10
N GLY A 157 -5.73 -8.89 -5.90
CA GLY A 157 -6.57 -7.71 -5.89
C GLY A 157 -7.92 -8.05 -5.27
N TYR A 158 -8.43 -7.17 -4.42
CA TYR A 158 -9.73 -7.32 -3.77
C TYR A 158 -10.61 -6.13 -4.09
N THR A 159 -11.88 -6.38 -4.31
CA THR A 159 -12.90 -5.33 -4.47
C THR A 159 -13.97 -5.45 -3.39
N LEU A 160 -14.41 -4.30 -2.87
CA LEU A 160 -15.45 -4.24 -1.86
C LEU A 160 -16.83 -4.43 -2.53
N ASP A 161 -17.56 -5.44 -2.12
CA ASP A 161 -18.90 -5.72 -2.63
C ASP A 161 -19.99 -4.83 -1.96
N VAL A 162 -21.23 -5.03 -2.35
CA VAL A 162 -22.39 -4.27 -1.83
C VAL A 162 -22.68 -4.53 -0.35
N GLU A 163 -22.24 -5.68 0.17
CA GLU A 163 -22.34 -6.06 1.58
C GLU A 163 -21.15 -5.58 2.39
N ARG A 164 -20.21 -4.86 1.73
CA ARG A 164 -18.97 -4.33 2.29
C ARG A 164 -17.97 -5.39 2.73
N HIS A 165 -17.90 -6.48 1.97
CA HIS A 165 -16.87 -7.53 2.10
C HIS A 165 -15.95 -7.55 0.88
N TYR A 166 -14.68 -7.84 1.13
CA TYR A 166 -13.74 -8.01 0.04
C TYR A 166 -13.96 -9.33 -0.68
N THR A 167 -14.07 -9.24 -1.99
CA THR A 167 -14.06 -10.37 -2.91
C THR A 167 -12.83 -10.29 -3.79
N LEU A 168 -12.21 -11.43 -4.08
CA LEU A 168 -11.03 -11.51 -4.94
C LEU A 168 -11.39 -11.06 -6.37
N ILE A 169 -10.61 -10.16 -6.94
CA ILE A 169 -10.71 -9.81 -8.35
C ILE A 169 -10.09 -10.95 -9.15
N GLU A 170 -10.89 -11.55 -10.03
CA GLU A 170 -10.47 -12.71 -10.83
C GLU A 170 -9.44 -12.30 -11.88
N GLU A 171 -8.31 -13.01 -11.93
CA GLU A 171 -7.36 -12.94 -13.03
C GLU A 171 -7.90 -13.74 -14.23
N LYS A 172 -8.00 -13.08 -15.39
CA LYS A 172 -8.46 -13.70 -16.65
C LYS A 172 -7.36 -13.59 -17.69
N ASP A 173 -6.89 -14.73 -18.18
CA ASP A 173 -5.84 -14.80 -19.20
C ASP A 173 -4.56 -14.00 -18.82
N GLY A 174 -4.17 -14.04 -17.55
CA GLY A 174 -3.00 -13.32 -17.03
C GLY A 174 -3.23 -11.82 -16.82
N VAL A 175 -4.48 -11.35 -16.84
CA VAL A 175 -4.85 -9.93 -16.71
C VAL A 175 -5.82 -9.75 -15.56
N VAL A 176 -5.57 -8.72 -14.75
CA VAL A 176 -6.47 -8.27 -13.67
C VAL A 176 -6.97 -6.87 -14.01
N TYR A 177 -8.28 -6.69 -14.03
CA TYR A 177 -8.91 -5.40 -14.31
C TYR A 177 -9.28 -4.69 -13.01
N SER A 178 -8.89 -3.42 -12.89
CA SER A 178 -9.33 -2.61 -11.75
C SER A 178 -10.83 -2.32 -11.83
N THR A 179 -11.48 -2.36 -10.68
CA THR A 179 -12.90 -2.03 -10.55
C THR A 179 -13.13 -0.54 -10.28
N VAL A 180 -12.13 0.18 -9.79
CA VAL A 180 -12.20 1.62 -9.47
C VAL A 180 -11.48 2.52 -10.48
N LEU A 181 -10.52 1.98 -11.23
CA LEU A 181 -9.80 2.68 -12.29
C LEU A 181 -10.34 2.23 -13.65
N SER A 182 -11.35 2.92 -14.15
CA SER A 182 -12.01 2.55 -15.41
C SER A 182 -11.03 2.42 -16.58
N GLY A 183 -10.97 1.21 -17.17
CA GLY A 183 -10.10 0.86 -18.29
C GLY A 183 -8.64 0.57 -17.90
N PHE A 184 -8.31 0.56 -16.62
CA PHE A 184 -7.01 0.11 -16.14
C PHE A 184 -7.00 -1.40 -15.97
N PHE A 185 -5.93 -1.99 -16.42
CA PHE A 185 -5.61 -3.39 -16.12
C PHE A 185 -4.13 -3.53 -15.78
N LEU A 186 -3.79 -4.61 -15.13
CA LEU A 186 -2.41 -5.02 -14.90
C LEU A 186 -2.23 -6.51 -15.21
N LYS A 187 -0.99 -6.88 -15.47
CA LYS A 187 -0.58 -8.28 -15.58
C LYS A 187 0.37 -8.57 -14.43
N PRO A 188 0.02 -9.43 -13.46
CA PRO A 188 0.92 -9.77 -12.35
C PRO A 188 2.32 -10.20 -12.81
N ALA A 189 2.41 -10.83 -13.99
CA ALA A 189 3.68 -11.19 -14.61
C ALA A 189 4.64 -10.02 -14.87
N TRP A 190 4.16 -8.78 -14.91
CA TRP A 190 5.05 -7.60 -15.02
C TRP A 190 5.94 -7.44 -13.79
N PHE A 191 5.42 -7.76 -12.60
CA PHE A 191 6.08 -7.56 -11.32
C PHE A 191 7.23 -8.55 -11.06
N TRP A 192 7.24 -9.65 -11.81
CA TRP A 192 8.21 -10.73 -11.65
C TRP A 192 9.38 -10.67 -12.64
N GLN A 193 9.37 -9.69 -13.55
CA GLN A 193 10.44 -9.49 -14.52
C GLN A 193 11.64 -8.77 -13.89
N GLU A 194 12.84 -9.15 -14.31
CA GLU A 194 14.10 -8.49 -13.94
C GLU A 194 14.93 -8.27 -15.21
N PRO A 195 15.07 -6.99 -15.66
CA PRO A 195 14.47 -5.77 -15.09
C PRO A 195 12.95 -5.72 -15.29
N LEU A 196 12.27 -4.88 -14.50
CA LEU A 196 10.85 -4.58 -14.71
C LEU A 196 10.61 -4.08 -16.15
N PRO A 197 9.41 -4.30 -16.72
CA PRO A 197 9.12 -3.85 -18.07
C PRO A 197 9.20 -2.33 -18.19
N ASN A 198 9.46 -1.84 -19.40
CA ASN A 198 9.49 -0.40 -19.62
C ASN A 198 8.11 0.24 -19.36
N PRO A 199 7.99 1.18 -18.42
CA PRO A 199 6.69 1.78 -18.09
C PRO A 199 6.00 2.45 -19.27
N LEU A 200 6.77 3.00 -20.24
CA LEU A 200 6.21 3.64 -21.44
C LEU A 200 5.51 2.64 -22.36
N ASP A 201 6.02 1.42 -22.44
CA ASP A 201 5.37 0.37 -23.25
C ASP A 201 4.07 -0.11 -22.60
N ILE A 202 4.07 -0.24 -21.27
CA ILE A 202 2.86 -0.52 -20.49
C ILE A 202 1.82 0.59 -20.66
N LEU A 203 2.22 1.86 -20.61
CA LEU A 203 1.31 2.99 -20.79
C LEU A 203 0.73 3.06 -22.22
N ARG A 204 1.48 2.67 -23.25
CA ARG A 204 0.95 2.51 -24.61
C ARG A 204 -0.07 1.37 -24.67
N GLU A 205 0.22 0.24 -24.05
CA GLU A 205 -0.71 -0.91 -23.98
C GLU A 205 -2.02 -0.52 -23.27
N LEU A 206 -1.93 0.32 -22.22
CA LEU A 206 -3.08 0.87 -21.50
C LEU A 206 -3.79 2.00 -22.26
N GLY A 207 -3.28 2.44 -23.40
CA GLY A 207 -3.83 3.57 -24.15
C GLY A 207 -3.75 4.91 -23.41
N ALA A 208 -2.71 5.10 -22.58
CA ALA A 208 -2.48 6.32 -21.81
C ALA A 208 -1.39 7.21 -22.41
N LEU A 209 -0.76 6.75 -23.51
CA LEU A 209 0.21 7.49 -24.33
C LEU A 209 -0.16 7.38 -25.81
#